data_7c90da7e01ea42cc4439ca7cd5fafc86
#
_entry.id   7c90da7e01ea42cc4439ca7cd5fafc86
#
_cell.length_a   1.000
_cell.length_b   1.000
_cell.length_c   1.000
_cell.angle_alpha   90.00
_cell.angle_beta   90.00
_cell.angle_gamma   90.00
#
_symmetry.space_group_name_H-M   'P 1'
#
loop_
_entity.id
_entity.type
_entity.pdbx_description
1 polymer ?
#
loop_
_entity_poly.entity_id
_entity_poly.type
_entity_poly.pdbx_seq_one_letter_code
_entity_poly.pdbx_strand_id
1 'polypeptide(L)'
;MKVAVIGSGLAGLTTAYLLRKEGVEVYLIERSPVLGFHSESLQVEEKDEGEKKGREGWVVNVPMRGFQGGYYPLLISLYTHLQLPIIPQHYTYSFSSESGTYFIHSGASGWSIPSLPSKAFTGPFNLLRALLNLLGVAISYLLLVVLSFLAWHDILPSQLSSPDLTVGQFTTHLSSFLARPLRIPFIGWSPKTPLGSAFESFMRTIVLPLFSAVGTMTHQDVFNLPVRILLEYIHVTLGTAHYRLGKGLSSGDVTARLVGVVEEQGEGYVNVGTEVRGLEYAVGGGVRVKLRRVVANGDGDGGGNREGRGGVESLRVDKVVLATQASVARPLLEDLEANLKTWGEEKERRRVRRMAEALQSVRYRETIVINHRDTSLLPSSPDRRSINLHLPSSPSSSSSSSSAPPPAQENEGETPFFHASGESVYTMATEVIVPPQGSSGGEVVLQTTNPVVPIAREKVLSVSRLERALALKDPLATLQNLQPHSPNALIYLAGSYVHPGIPLLEGCVASARKVVEGVLEGDRYHHVKTLREGKGRGEGKDLGVGVGRKVGKGGIQGKGKGGVGGVDWSVGEGSKVGRVWRWRWNKESFWC
;
A
#
# COMPACT_ATOMS: atom_id res chain seq x y z
N MET A 1 -4.86 -23.64 21.43
CA MET A 1 -5.66 -22.45 21.09
C MET A 1 -5.98 -22.50 19.61
N LYS A 2 -7.26 -22.28 19.26
CA LYS A 2 -7.78 -22.24 17.89
C LYS A 2 -8.08 -20.80 17.49
N VAL A 3 -7.58 -20.36 16.35
CA VAL A 3 -7.79 -19.00 15.84
C VAL A 3 -8.32 -19.04 14.41
N ALA A 4 -9.42 -18.34 14.16
CA ALA A 4 -9.91 -18.10 12.81
C ALA A 4 -9.34 -16.77 12.28
N VAL A 5 -8.71 -16.81 11.12
CA VAL A 5 -8.25 -15.63 10.37
C VAL A 5 -9.16 -15.46 9.16
N ILE A 6 -9.92 -14.36 9.11
CA ILE A 6 -10.93 -14.09 8.09
C ILE A 6 -10.35 -13.07 7.09
N GLY A 7 -10.17 -13.49 5.86
CA GLY A 7 -9.55 -12.75 4.78
C GLY A 7 -8.10 -13.17 4.53
N SER A 8 -7.75 -13.38 3.26
CA SER A 8 -6.45 -13.86 2.80
C SER A 8 -5.60 -12.80 2.06
N GLY A 9 -5.87 -11.51 2.32
CA GLY A 9 -4.94 -10.45 1.95
C GLY A 9 -3.59 -10.60 2.69
N LEU A 10 -2.59 -9.79 2.37
CA LEU A 10 -1.26 -9.86 2.99
C LEU A 10 -1.31 -9.84 4.53
N ALA A 11 -2.21 -9.03 5.13
CA ALA A 11 -2.37 -8.98 6.58
C ALA A 11 -2.87 -10.31 7.16
N GLY A 12 -3.87 -10.93 6.54
CA GLY A 12 -4.42 -12.22 6.97
C GLY A 12 -3.42 -13.35 6.79
N LEU A 13 -2.80 -13.45 5.62
CA LEU A 13 -1.76 -14.46 5.36
C LEU A 13 -0.58 -14.34 6.32
N THR A 14 -0.08 -13.10 6.56
CA THR A 14 1.01 -12.86 7.51
C THR A 14 0.59 -13.23 8.94
N THR A 15 -0.63 -12.89 9.35
CA THR A 15 -1.16 -13.25 10.68
C THR A 15 -1.25 -14.76 10.83
N ALA A 16 -1.84 -15.45 9.85
CA ALA A 16 -1.98 -16.91 9.87
C ALA A 16 -0.61 -17.61 9.93
N TYR A 17 0.34 -17.17 9.10
CA TYR A 17 1.70 -17.65 9.10
C TYR A 17 2.37 -17.51 10.46
N LEU A 18 2.37 -16.30 11.04
CA LEU A 18 3.05 -16.04 12.32
C LEU A 18 2.41 -16.81 13.47
N LEU A 19 1.08 -16.86 13.56
CA LEU A 19 0.37 -17.65 14.57
C LEU A 19 0.71 -19.14 14.43
N ARG A 20 0.77 -19.63 13.21
CA ARG A 20 1.10 -21.03 12.95
C ARG A 20 2.54 -21.37 13.36
N LYS A 21 3.50 -20.46 13.11
CA LYS A 21 4.89 -20.61 13.58
C LYS A 21 5.02 -20.63 15.10
N GLU A 22 4.08 -20.03 15.82
CA GLU A 22 3.98 -20.08 17.30
C GLU A 22 3.16 -21.29 17.81
N GLY A 23 2.81 -22.26 16.94
CA GLY A 23 2.13 -23.47 17.30
C GLY A 23 0.60 -23.33 17.51
N VAL A 24 0.01 -22.24 17.09
CA VAL A 24 -1.43 -22.02 17.15
C VAL A 24 -2.14 -22.81 16.05
N GLU A 25 -3.29 -23.40 16.35
CA GLU A 25 -4.16 -24.04 15.36
C GLU A 25 -4.95 -22.93 14.62
N VAL A 26 -4.67 -22.77 13.31
CA VAL A 26 -5.17 -21.63 12.52
C VAL A 26 -6.11 -22.10 11.42
N TYR A 27 -7.30 -21.50 11.36
CA TYR A 27 -8.27 -21.64 10.28
C TYR A 27 -8.25 -20.36 9.44
N LEU A 28 -7.77 -20.44 8.19
CA LEU A 28 -7.80 -19.33 7.23
C LEU A 28 -9.06 -19.44 6.37
N ILE A 29 -9.87 -18.38 6.36
CA ILE A 29 -11.16 -18.35 5.67
C ILE A 29 -11.15 -17.21 4.65
N GLU A 30 -11.41 -17.56 3.39
CA GLU A 30 -11.44 -16.61 2.27
C GLU A 30 -12.73 -16.80 1.45
N ARG A 31 -13.41 -15.67 1.17
CA ARG A 31 -14.65 -15.68 0.38
C ARG A 31 -14.40 -15.99 -1.10
N SER A 32 -13.29 -15.46 -1.65
CA SER A 32 -12.89 -15.73 -3.04
C SER A 32 -12.48 -17.20 -3.20
N PRO A 33 -12.67 -17.79 -4.38
CA PRO A 33 -12.12 -19.11 -4.69
C PRO A 33 -10.58 -19.11 -4.77
N VAL A 34 -9.95 -17.93 -4.85
CA VAL A 34 -8.51 -17.73 -4.91
C VAL A 34 -8.06 -16.86 -3.74
N LEU A 35 -6.88 -17.16 -3.18
CA LEU A 35 -6.31 -16.39 -2.08
C LEU A 35 -6.02 -14.95 -2.49
N GLY A 36 -6.40 -13.98 -1.63
CA GLY A 36 -6.61 -12.59 -2.01
C GLY A 36 -5.38 -11.75 -2.38
N PHE A 37 -4.15 -12.10 -1.91
CA PHE A 37 -2.99 -11.25 -2.16
C PHE A 37 -2.52 -11.24 -3.62
N HIS A 38 -2.82 -12.28 -4.39
CA HIS A 38 -2.45 -12.42 -5.80
C HIS A 38 -3.64 -12.66 -6.74
N SER A 39 -4.86 -12.59 -6.23
CA SER A 39 -6.09 -12.92 -6.97
C SER A 39 -6.26 -12.14 -8.29
N GLU A 40 -5.75 -10.93 -8.35
CA GLU A 40 -5.88 -10.05 -9.52
C GLU A 40 -4.66 -10.09 -10.46
N SER A 41 -3.62 -10.89 -10.16
CA SER A 41 -2.43 -10.97 -10.99
C SER A 41 -2.74 -11.56 -12.37
N LEU A 42 -2.19 -10.93 -13.43
CA LEU A 42 -2.40 -11.36 -14.80
C LEU A 42 -1.32 -12.36 -15.23
N GLN A 43 -1.72 -13.52 -15.72
CA GLN A 43 -0.85 -14.45 -16.41
C GLN A 43 -0.74 -14.03 -17.89
N VAL A 44 0.47 -13.71 -18.34
CA VAL A 44 0.75 -13.38 -19.74
C VAL A 44 1.35 -14.60 -20.42
N GLU A 45 0.63 -15.14 -21.38
CA GLU A 45 1.10 -16.28 -22.18
C GLU A 45 2.12 -15.79 -23.23
N GLU A 46 3.17 -16.57 -23.47
CA GLU A 46 4.07 -16.34 -24.60
C GLU A 46 3.42 -16.87 -25.88
N LYS A 47 3.37 -16.07 -26.94
CA LYS A 47 2.90 -16.52 -28.25
C LYS A 47 3.93 -17.50 -28.82
N ASP A 48 3.49 -18.70 -29.14
CA ASP A 48 4.29 -19.72 -29.82
C ASP A 48 4.59 -19.28 -31.28
N GLU A 49 5.80 -18.87 -31.57
CA GLU A 49 6.33 -18.87 -32.93
C GLU A 49 7.06 -20.22 -33.18
N GLY A 50 6.27 -21.28 -33.43
CA GLY A 50 6.73 -22.60 -33.89
C GLY A 50 7.24 -23.56 -32.81
N GLU A 51 6.58 -24.70 -32.72
CA GLU A 51 6.93 -26.06 -32.20
C GLU A 51 7.83 -26.24 -30.93
N LYS A 52 7.96 -25.29 -30.04
CA LYS A 52 8.54 -25.54 -28.71
C LYS A 52 7.48 -25.46 -27.64
N LYS A 53 6.73 -26.56 -27.46
CA LYS A 53 5.87 -26.79 -26.30
C LYS A 53 6.64 -26.54 -24.99
N GLY A 54 6.16 -25.63 -24.14
CA GLY A 54 6.50 -25.62 -22.71
C GLY A 54 7.24 -24.41 -22.17
N ARG A 55 7.13 -23.20 -22.75
CA ARG A 55 7.60 -22.02 -22.01
C ARG A 55 6.49 -21.50 -21.12
N GLU A 56 6.78 -21.48 -19.81
CA GLU A 56 5.90 -20.86 -18.83
C GLU A 56 5.77 -19.36 -19.13
N GLY A 57 4.55 -18.86 -19.27
CA GLY A 57 4.27 -17.44 -19.34
C GLY A 57 4.76 -16.71 -18.09
N TRP A 58 4.71 -15.39 -18.11
CA TRP A 58 5.15 -14.58 -16.96
C TRP A 58 3.97 -13.85 -16.32
N VAL A 59 4.14 -13.47 -15.03
CA VAL A 59 3.06 -12.87 -14.24
C VAL A 59 3.26 -11.37 -14.11
N VAL A 60 2.20 -10.62 -14.35
CA VAL A 60 2.09 -9.20 -14.01
C VAL A 60 1.31 -9.07 -12.71
N ASN A 61 1.99 -8.62 -11.66
CA ASN A 61 1.34 -8.39 -10.36
C ASN A 61 0.36 -7.20 -10.43
N VAL A 62 -0.84 -7.36 -9.87
CA VAL A 62 -1.87 -6.32 -9.81
C VAL A 62 -2.24 -6.07 -8.34
N PRO A 63 -2.24 -4.80 -7.90
CA PRO A 63 -1.55 -3.65 -8.49
C PRO A 63 -0.04 -3.81 -8.43
N MET A 64 0.72 -2.84 -8.97
CA MET A 64 2.18 -2.80 -8.89
C MET A 64 2.69 -3.14 -7.50
N ARG A 65 3.70 -4.01 -7.41
CA ARG A 65 4.29 -4.52 -6.15
C ARG A 65 5.71 -4.02 -5.91
N GLY A 66 6.00 -2.78 -6.31
CA GLY A 66 7.23 -2.10 -5.91
C GLY A 66 7.13 -1.56 -4.48
N PHE A 67 8.24 -1.56 -3.74
CA PHE A 67 8.31 -1.05 -2.38
C PHE A 67 9.64 -0.35 -2.11
N GLN A 68 9.62 0.66 -1.24
CA GLN A 68 10.79 1.50 -0.96
C GLN A 68 11.40 1.16 0.40
N GLY A 69 12.74 1.02 0.45
CA GLY A 69 13.45 0.53 1.62
C GLY A 69 13.16 1.27 2.91
N GLY A 70 13.02 2.60 2.85
CA GLY A 70 12.76 3.43 4.03
C GLY A 70 11.36 3.30 4.60
N TYR A 71 10.37 3.02 3.77
CA TYR A 71 8.97 2.96 4.20
C TYR A 71 8.46 1.54 4.47
N TYR A 72 9.14 0.49 3.97
CA TYR A 72 8.69 -0.90 4.05
C TYR A 72 9.66 -1.84 4.82
N PRO A 73 10.18 -1.45 6.00
CA PRO A 73 11.17 -2.27 6.70
C PRO A 73 10.63 -3.63 7.15
N LEU A 74 9.37 -3.74 7.58
CA LEU A 74 8.79 -5.01 8.01
C LEU A 74 8.43 -5.90 6.82
N LEU A 75 7.97 -5.33 5.70
CA LEU A 75 7.72 -6.09 4.48
C LEU A 75 9.02 -6.69 3.95
N ILE A 76 10.11 -5.92 3.93
CA ILE A 76 11.44 -6.39 3.53
C ILE A 76 11.91 -7.51 4.46
N SER A 77 11.74 -7.33 5.77
CA SER A 77 12.07 -8.38 6.75
C SER A 77 11.26 -9.65 6.53
N LEU A 78 9.96 -9.52 6.23
CA LEU A 78 9.10 -10.66 5.92
C LEU A 78 9.60 -11.41 4.68
N TYR A 79 9.89 -10.70 3.59
CA TYR A 79 10.37 -11.33 2.36
C TYR A 79 11.74 -11.99 2.55
N THR A 80 12.64 -11.34 3.28
CA THR A 80 13.94 -11.94 3.65
C THR A 80 13.77 -13.20 4.48
N HIS A 81 12.86 -13.18 5.47
CA HIS A 81 12.56 -14.34 6.30
C HIS A 81 11.98 -15.50 5.48
N LEU A 82 11.09 -15.20 4.52
CA LEU A 82 10.51 -16.19 3.62
C LEU A 82 11.52 -16.68 2.55
N GLN A 83 12.77 -16.19 2.57
CA GLN A 83 13.80 -16.49 1.58
C GLN A 83 13.37 -16.13 0.15
N LEU A 84 12.60 -15.06 0.03
CA LEU A 84 12.21 -14.50 -1.25
C LEU A 84 13.22 -13.43 -1.64
N PRO A 85 14.00 -13.64 -2.72
CA PRO A 85 14.98 -12.65 -3.15
C PRO A 85 14.28 -11.36 -3.59
N ILE A 86 14.80 -10.25 -3.11
CA ILE A 86 14.41 -8.91 -3.54
C ILE A 86 15.55 -8.27 -4.33
N ILE A 87 15.22 -7.52 -5.36
CA ILE A 87 16.19 -6.85 -6.21
C ILE A 87 15.92 -5.36 -6.27
N PRO A 88 16.97 -4.52 -6.32
CA PRO A 88 16.80 -3.09 -6.52
C PRO A 88 16.09 -2.79 -7.84
N GLN A 89 15.18 -1.84 -7.83
CA GLN A 89 14.45 -1.35 -8.98
C GLN A 89 14.63 0.16 -9.11
N HIS A 90 15.11 0.60 -10.26
CA HIS A 90 15.22 2.03 -10.56
C HIS A 90 13.95 2.47 -11.29
N TYR A 91 13.08 3.18 -10.56
CA TYR A 91 11.93 3.82 -11.18
C TYR A 91 12.31 5.20 -11.68
N THR A 92 11.97 5.46 -12.92
CA THR A 92 12.05 6.79 -13.52
C THR A 92 10.64 7.29 -13.78
N TYR A 93 10.40 8.58 -13.64
CA TYR A 93 9.08 9.17 -13.73
C TYR A 93 9.03 10.26 -14.78
N SER A 94 7.99 10.28 -15.60
CA SER A 94 7.59 11.45 -16.38
C SER A 94 6.28 12.00 -15.85
N PHE A 95 6.13 13.32 -15.85
CA PHE A 95 4.94 14.04 -15.46
C PHE A 95 4.44 14.81 -16.66
N SER A 96 3.22 14.54 -17.08
CA SER A 96 2.59 15.13 -18.25
C SER A 96 1.19 15.65 -17.95
N SER A 97 0.73 16.54 -18.78
CA SER A 97 -0.64 17.02 -18.88
C SER A 97 -1.05 17.06 -20.35
N GLU A 98 -2.22 17.55 -20.69
CA GLU A 98 -2.64 17.75 -22.07
C GLU A 98 -1.65 18.61 -22.89
N SER A 99 -0.95 19.54 -22.23
CA SER A 99 0.08 20.36 -22.86
C SER A 99 1.41 19.63 -23.13
N GLY A 100 1.54 18.35 -22.75
CA GLY A 100 2.72 17.51 -22.88
C GLY A 100 3.52 17.35 -21.58
N THR A 101 4.70 16.74 -21.71
CA THR A 101 5.60 16.50 -20.56
C THR A 101 6.18 17.81 -20.04
N TYR A 102 6.16 18.00 -18.72
CA TYR A 102 6.67 19.20 -18.05
C TYR A 102 7.75 18.92 -17.02
N PHE A 103 7.88 17.68 -16.52
CA PHE A 103 8.91 17.29 -15.55
C PHE A 103 9.30 15.82 -15.73
N ILE A 104 10.59 15.51 -15.57
CA ILE A 104 11.15 14.16 -15.65
C ILE A 104 12.09 13.94 -14.47
N HIS A 105 11.82 12.90 -13.68
CA HIS A 105 12.67 12.44 -12.60
C HIS A 105 13.35 11.13 -12.99
N SER A 106 14.67 11.10 -12.99
CA SER A 106 15.47 9.98 -13.50
C SER A 106 16.11 9.10 -12.43
N GLY A 107 15.65 9.18 -11.18
CA GLY A 107 16.28 8.40 -10.13
C GLY A 107 15.36 8.09 -8.95
N ALA A 108 15.69 7.00 -8.24
CA ALA A 108 14.86 6.44 -7.19
C ALA A 108 15.17 6.97 -5.78
N SER A 109 16.37 7.56 -5.58
CA SER A 109 16.85 7.94 -4.24
C SER A 109 16.48 9.35 -3.78
N GLY A 110 15.83 10.14 -4.65
CA GLY A 110 15.53 11.55 -4.38
C GLY A 110 16.70 12.51 -4.57
N TRP A 111 17.88 12.00 -4.89
CA TRP A 111 19.11 12.82 -5.11
C TRP A 111 19.51 12.95 -6.57
N SER A 112 18.78 12.32 -7.49
CA SER A 112 19.09 12.39 -8.92
C SER A 112 18.67 13.75 -9.48
N ILE A 113 19.51 14.29 -10.35
CA ILE A 113 19.19 15.53 -11.08
C ILE A 113 18.08 15.22 -12.09
N PRO A 114 16.95 15.94 -12.07
CA PRO A 114 15.90 15.78 -13.05
C PRO A 114 16.38 16.07 -14.48
N SER A 115 15.83 15.33 -15.44
CA SER A 115 16.07 15.58 -16.86
C SER A 115 15.12 16.65 -17.39
N LEU A 116 15.54 17.40 -18.39
CA LEU A 116 14.66 18.36 -19.07
C LEU A 116 13.76 17.62 -20.06
N PRO A 117 12.46 17.95 -20.15
CA PRO A 117 11.56 17.42 -21.18
C PRO A 117 12.04 17.80 -22.60
N SER A 118 11.72 16.97 -23.58
CA SER A 118 12.09 17.21 -25.00
C SER A 118 11.64 18.57 -25.52
N LYS A 119 10.49 19.05 -25.07
CA LYS A 119 9.95 20.37 -25.40
C LYS A 119 10.86 21.53 -24.97
N ALA A 120 11.74 21.35 -23.98
CA ALA A 120 12.67 22.38 -23.55
C ALA A 120 13.68 22.73 -24.65
N PHE A 121 13.99 21.80 -25.55
CA PHE A 121 14.99 21.97 -26.62
C PHE A 121 14.42 22.52 -27.93
N THR A 122 13.14 22.89 -27.97
CA THR A 122 12.51 23.46 -29.18
C THR A 122 12.83 24.95 -29.41
N GLY A 123 13.58 25.60 -28.50
CA GLY A 123 14.05 26.97 -28.65
C GLY A 123 14.67 27.53 -27.37
N PRO A 124 15.49 28.59 -27.49
CA PRO A 124 16.24 29.13 -26.36
C PRO A 124 15.36 29.67 -25.23
N PHE A 125 14.20 30.24 -25.56
CA PHE A 125 13.24 30.72 -24.57
C PHE A 125 12.60 29.57 -23.78
N ASN A 126 12.26 28.46 -24.44
CA ASN A 126 11.75 27.27 -23.80
C ASN A 126 12.79 26.62 -22.87
N LEU A 127 14.07 26.60 -23.31
CA LEU A 127 15.15 26.10 -22.49
C LEU A 127 15.35 26.95 -21.23
N LEU A 128 15.41 28.29 -21.37
CA LEU A 128 15.50 29.20 -20.22
C LEU A 128 14.34 29.01 -19.24
N ARG A 129 13.11 28.93 -19.74
CA ARG A 129 11.92 28.68 -18.92
C ARG A 129 12.01 27.34 -18.19
N ALA A 130 12.45 26.28 -18.87
CA ALA A 130 12.61 24.96 -18.27
C ALA A 130 13.68 24.97 -17.17
N LEU A 131 14.81 25.67 -17.38
CA LEU A 131 15.86 25.82 -16.36
C LEU A 131 15.38 26.61 -15.14
N LEU A 132 14.63 27.70 -15.33
CA LEU A 132 14.05 28.47 -14.22
C LEU A 132 13.02 27.64 -13.43
N ASN A 133 12.19 26.87 -14.12
CA ASN A 133 11.26 25.95 -13.46
C ASN A 133 12.01 24.88 -12.66
N LEU A 134 13.07 24.30 -13.23
CA LEU A 134 13.90 23.30 -12.56
C LEU A 134 14.56 23.87 -11.29
N LEU A 135 15.06 25.10 -11.35
CA LEU A 135 15.60 25.80 -10.18
C LEU A 135 14.53 26.00 -9.10
N GLY A 136 13.32 26.42 -9.48
CA GLY A 136 12.19 26.56 -8.58
C GLY A 136 11.80 25.24 -7.92
N VAL A 137 11.77 24.14 -8.68
CA VAL A 137 11.55 22.78 -8.17
C VAL A 137 12.65 22.38 -7.20
N ALA A 138 13.93 22.62 -7.53
CA ALA A 138 15.06 22.24 -6.66
C ALA A 138 15.01 22.97 -5.30
N ILE A 139 14.74 24.27 -5.30
CA ILE A 139 14.61 25.06 -4.08
C ILE A 139 13.41 24.58 -3.25
N SER A 140 12.27 24.35 -3.89
CA SER A 140 11.05 23.88 -3.22
C SER A 140 11.21 22.47 -2.64
N TYR A 141 11.89 21.58 -3.36
CA TYR A 141 12.21 20.23 -2.89
C TYR A 141 13.15 20.26 -1.68
N LEU A 142 14.24 21.05 -1.74
CA LEU A 142 15.18 21.20 -0.63
C LEU A 142 14.46 21.73 0.62
N LEU A 143 13.59 22.73 0.46
CA LEU A 143 12.79 23.25 1.55
C LEU A 143 11.87 22.17 2.15
N LEU A 144 11.22 21.37 1.31
CA LEU A 144 10.35 20.28 1.76
C LEU A 144 11.16 19.20 2.52
N VAL A 145 12.37 18.88 2.07
CA VAL A 145 13.30 17.95 2.76
C VAL A 145 13.71 18.51 4.12
N VAL A 146 14.07 19.79 4.21
CA VAL A 146 14.37 20.44 5.49
C VAL A 146 13.18 20.38 6.45
N LEU A 147 11.97 20.71 5.96
CA LEU A 147 10.75 20.65 6.77
C LEU A 147 10.42 19.22 7.19
N SER A 148 10.68 18.23 6.36
CA SER A 148 10.50 16.82 6.72
C SER A 148 11.46 16.39 7.84
N PHE A 149 12.71 16.86 7.81
CA PHE A 149 13.68 16.64 8.89
C PHE A 149 13.23 17.32 10.18
N LEU A 150 12.79 18.57 10.13
CA LEU A 150 12.28 19.29 11.29
C LEU A 150 11.02 18.62 11.88
N ALA A 151 10.11 18.15 11.03
CA ALA A 151 8.93 17.39 11.45
C ALA A 151 9.29 16.10 12.17
N TRP A 152 10.29 15.38 11.63
CA TRP A 152 10.77 14.12 12.21
C TRP A 152 11.34 14.28 13.62
N HIS A 153 12.00 15.40 13.88
CA HIS A 153 12.59 15.72 15.17
C HIS A 153 11.68 16.53 16.11
N ASP A 154 10.40 16.74 15.73
CA ASP A 154 9.42 17.54 16.50
C ASP A 154 9.85 19.00 16.76
N ILE A 155 10.63 19.59 15.85
CA ILE A 155 11.13 20.97 15.92
C ILE A 155 10.53 21.87 14.83
N LEU A 156 9.40 21.48 14.25
CA LEU A 156 8.65 22.37 13.35
C LEU A 156 8.17 23.62 14.11
N PRO A 157 8.14 24.78 13.42
CA PRO A 157 7.49 25.97 13.98
C PRO A 157 6.03 25.66 14.38
N SER A 158 5.56 26.25 15.49
CA SER A 158 4.23 25.97 16.05
C SER A 158 3.08 26.13 15.05
N GLN A 159 3.21 27.06 14.10
CA GLN A 159 2.23 27.28 13.03
C GLN A 159 2.13 26.11 12.02
N LEU A 160 3.17 25.25 11.92
CA LEU A 160 3.27 24.12 11.01
C LEU A 160 3.23 22.76 11.75
N SER A 161 3.16 22.77 13.09
CA SER A 161 3.23 21.55 13.93
C SER A 161 1.87 21.04 14.37
N SER A 162 0.76 21.72 14.01
CA SER A 162 -0.60 21.25 14.35
C SER A 162 -0.84 19.84 13.77
N PRO A 163 -1.32 18.87 14.57
CA PRO A 163 -1.63 17.53 14.11
C PRO A 163 -2.73 17.49 13.05
N ASP A 164 -3.64 18.48 13.07
CA ASP A 164 -4.78 18.58 12.15
C ASP A 164 -4.45 19.34 10.86
N LEU A 165 -3.21 19.87 10.73
CA LEU A 165 -2.81 20.64 9.56
C LEU A 165 -2.77 19.74 8.34
N THR A 166 -3.59 20.06 7.34
CA THR A 166 -3.64 19.30 6.08
C THR A 166 -2.55 19.76 5.10
N VAL A 167 -2.24 18.89 4.11
CA VAL A 167 -1.30 19.23 3.02
C VAL A 167 -1.74 20.49 2.27
N GLY A 168 -3.04 20.65 2.03
CA GLY A 168 -3.58 21.86 1.37
C GLY A 168 -3.36 23.13 2.18
N GLN A 169 -3.68 23.11 3.47
CA GLN A 169 -3.46 24.24 4.38
C GLN A 169 -1.96 24.55 4.52
N PHE A 170 -1.13 23.54 4.71
CA PHE A 170 0.32 23.68 4.76
C PHE A 170 0.86 24.34 3.50
N THR A 171 0.43 23.88 2.32
CA THR A 171 0.83 24.48 1.03
C THR A 171 0.46 25.96 0.97
N THR A 172 -0.77 26.31 1.35
CA THR A 172 -1.25 27.70 1.32
C THR A 172 -0.51 28.58 2.34
N HIS A 173 -0.32 28.09 3.56
CA HIS A 173 0.38 28.84 4.63
C HIS A 173 1.82 29.12 4.22
N LEU A 174 2.55 28.07 3.76
CA LEU A 174 3.95 28.20 3.42
C LEU A 174 4.16 29.04 2.15
N SER A 175 3.37 28.84 1.10
CA SER A 175 3.45 29.67 -0.11
C SER A 175 3.18 31.14 0.18
N SER A 176 2.19 31.44 1.03
CA SER A 176 1.89 32.80 1.47
C SER A 176 3.02 33.43 2.29
N PHE A 177 3.65 32.64 3.16
CA PHE A 177 4.82 33.07 3.92
C PHE A 177 6.01 33.38 3.01
N LEU A 178 6.33 32.47 2.06
CA LEU A 178 7.42 32.62 1.12
C LEU A 178 7.21 33.76 0.12
N ALA A 179 5.97 34.15 -0.17
CA ALA A 179 5.65 35.25 -1.07
C ALA A 179 5.82 36.63 -0.42
N ARG A 180 6.09 36.72 0.89
CA ARG A 180 6.22 38.01 1.58
C ARG A 180 7.42 38.80 1.02
N PRO A 181 7.27 40.12 0.88
CA PRO A 181 8.37 40.99 0.49
C PRO A 181 9.46 40.96 1.57
N LEU A 182 10.72 40.87 1.15
CA LEU A 182 11.88 40.92 2.03
C LEU A 182 12.32 42.37 2.22
N ARG A 183 12.59 42.77 3.47
CA ARG A 183 13.22 44.04 3.74
C ARG A 183 14.73 43.88 3.53
N ILE A 184 15.23 44.43 2.43
CA ILE A 184 16.67 44.39 2.14
C ILE A 184 17.33 45.62 2.73
N PRO A 185 18.36 45.47 3.59
CA PRO A 185 19.12 46.60 4.13
C PRO A 185 19.60 47.49 2.97
N PHE A 186 19.46 48.80 3.12
CA PHE A 186 19.85 49.85 2.16
C PHE A 186 19.00 50.00 0.88
N ILE A 187 18.14 48.97 0.53
CA ILE A 187 17.31 48.99 -0.70
C ILE A 187 15.84 49.22 -0.36
N GLY A 188 15.42 48.94 0.88
CA GLY A 188 14.03 49.01 1.31
C GLY A 188 13.28 47.70 1.11
N TRP A 189 11.96 47.76 0.80
CA TRP A 189 11.14 46.58 0.56
C TRP A 189 11.32 46.05 -0.84
N SER A 190 11.66 44.76 -0.98
CA SER A 190 11.63 44.08 -2.27
C SER A 190 10.19 43.83 -2.74
N PRO A 191 9.93 43.62 -4.04
CA PRO A 191 8.67 43.10 -4.51
C PRO A 191 8.41 41.71 -3.92
N LYS A 192 7.15 41.23 -4.01
CA LYS A 192 6.81 39.84 -3.62
C LYS A 192 7.75 38.87 -4.30
N THR A 193 8.26 37.91 -3.53
CA THR A 193 9.19 36.92 -4.06
C THR A 193 8.45 35.87 -4.90
N PRO A 194 9.03 35.34 -5.98
CA PRO A 194 8.44 34.27 -6.77
C PRO A 194 8.49 32.92 -6.07
N LEU A 195 9.15 32.81 -4.89
CA LEU A 195 9.32 31.55 -4.15
C LEU A 195 8.00 30.94 -3.70
N GLY A 196 7.04 31.78 -3.31
CA GLY A 196 5.72 31.31 -2.89
C GLY A 196 4.96 30.60 -4.03
N SER A 197 4.93 31.22 -5.22
CA SER A 197 4.32 30.61 -6.40
C SER A 197 5.07 29.40 -6.91
N ALA A 198 6.40 29.39 -6.83
CA ALA A 198 7.22 28.25 -7.20
C ALA A 198 6.95 27.05 -6.28
N PHE A 199 6.87 27.28 -4.96
CA PHE A 199 6.55 26.25 -4.00
C PHE A 199 5.13 25.70 -4.19
N GLU A 200 4.13 26.57 -4.40
CA GLU A 200 2.77 26.13 -4.67
C GLU A 200 2.70 25.30 -5.96
N SER A 201 3.35 25.76 -7.03
CA SER A 201 3.43 25.04 -8.29
C SER A 201 4.09 23.66 -8.09
N PHE A 202 5.21 23.57 -7.37
CA PHE A 202 5.88 22.32 -7.05
C PHE A 202 4.96 21.36 -6.29
N MET A 203 4.25 21.83 -5.26
CA MET A 203 3.32 21.01 -4.51
C MET A 203 2.18 20.49 -5.39
N ARG A 204 1.59 21.33 -6.26
CA ARG A 204 0.47 20.97 -7.12
C ARG A 204 0.84 20.11 -8.32
N THR A 205 2.03 20.32 -8.92
CA THR A 205 2.38 19.66 -10.18
C THR A 205 3.31 18.47 -10.01
N ILE A 206 3.96 18.30 -8.85
CA ILE A 206 4.88 17.19 -8.60
C ILE A 206 4.47 16.38 -7.38
N VAL A 207 4.36 17.03 -6.20
CA VAL A 207 4.07 16.29 -4.96
C VAL A 207 2.67 15.70 -4.97
N LEU A 208 1.66 16.48 -5.30
CA LEU A 208 0.27 16.05 -5.37
C LEU A 208 0.06 14.88 -6.33
N PRO A 209 0.52 14.93 -7.60
CA PRO A 209 0.40 13.82 -8.52
C PRO A 209 1.11 12.57 -8.05
N LEU A 210 2.31 12.71 -7.49
CA LEU A 210 3.08 11.58 -6.99
C LEU A 210 2.34 10.86 -5.85
N PHE A 211 1.82 11.61 -4.86
CA PHE A 211 1.09 11.04 -3.73
C PHE A 211 -0.29 10.50 -4.14
N SER A 212 -0.94 11.12 -5.13
CA SER A 212 -2.16 10.59 -5.74
C SER A 212 -1.90 9.21 -6.36
N ALA A 213 -0.83 9.07 -7.12
CA ALA A 213 -0.45 7.79 -7.73
C ALA A 213 -0.03 6.73 -6.70
N VAL A 214 0.85 7.07 -5.75
CA VAL A 214 1.36 6.14 -4.72
C VAL A 214 0.24 5.66 -3.78
N GLY A 215 -0.59 6.59 -3.32
CA GLY A 215 -1.70 6.29 -2.40
C GLY A 215 -2.99 5.86 -3.09
N THR A 216 -3.04 5.92 -4.43
CA THR A 216 -4.26 5.71 -5.23
C THR A 216 -5.43 6.58 -4.72
N MET A 217 -5.12 7.82 -4.39
CA MET A 217 -6.01 8.82 -3.79
C MET A 217 -6.40 9.88 -4.82
N THR A 218 -7.58 10.49 -4.65
CA THR A 218 -7.91 11.70 -5.39
C THR A 218 -6.99 12.85 -4.97
N HIS A 219 -6.87 13.87 -5.82
CA HIS A 219 -6.14 15.10 -5.47
C HIS A 219 -6.70 15.73 -4.19
N GLN A 220 -8.03 15.70 -4.02
CA GLN A 220 -8.68 16.22 -2.79
C GLN A 220 -8.33 15.40 -1.55
N ASP A 221 -8.22 14.06 -1.67
CA ASP A 221 -7.80 13.22 -0.54
C ASP A 221 -6.35 13.52 -0.14
N VAL A 222 -5.45 13.77 -1.12
CA VAL A 222 -4.07 14.18 -0.84
C VAL A 222 -4.02 15.56 -0.18
N PHE A 223 -4.83 16.53 -0.63
CA PHE A 223 -4.91 17.83 0.03
C PHE A 223 -5.45 17.76 1.45
N ASN A 224 -6.35 16.81 1.72
CA ASN A 224 -6.91 16.58 3.05
C ASN A 224 -6.04 15.67 3.95
N LEU A 225 -4.95 15.12 3.41
CA LEU A 225 -4.03 14.28 4.19
C LEU A 225 -3.36 15.12 5.29
N PRO A 226 -3.24 14.63 6.55
CA PRO A 226 -2.41 15.29 7.55
C PRO A 226 -0.98 15.47 7.02
N VAL A 227 -0.49 16.69 7.02
CA VAL A 227 0.82 17.02 6.42
C VAL A 227 1.97 16.24 7.05
N ARG A 228 1.83 15.89 8.32
CA ARG A 228 2.81 15.08 9.04
C ARG A 228 3.07 13.74 8.36
N ILE A 229 2.03 13.06 7.84
CA ILE A 229 2.15 11.80 7.12
C ILE A 229 3.01 11.97 5.85
N LEU A 230 2.79 13.06 5.12
CA LEU A 230 3.58 13.39 3.93
C LEU A 230 5.04 13.67 4.29
N LEU A 231 5.28 14.52 5.29
CA LEU A 231 6.64 14.89 5.72
C LEU A 231 7.41 13.68 6.27
N GLU A 232 6.77 12.83 7.06
CA GLU A 232 7.37 11.59 7.58
C GLU A 232 7.69 10.62 6.44
N TYR A 233 6.79 10.45 5.46
CA TYR A 233 7.05 9.62 4.28
C TYR A 233 8.29 10.10 3.52
N ILE A 234 8.39 11.42 3.25
CA ILE A 234 9.55 12.01 2.56
C ILE A 234 10.83 11.76 3.37
N HIS A 235 10.78 11.97 4.68
CA HIS A 235 11.97 11.80 5.54
C HIS A 235 12.49 10.37 5.52
N VAL A 236 11.62 9.37 5.69
CA VAL A 236 12.04 7.97 5.79
C VAL A 236 12.44 7.38 4.43
N THR A 237 11.94 7.94 3.33
CA THR A 237 12.24 7.43 1.98
C THR A 237 13.46 8.10 1.34
N LEU A 238 13.89 9.24 1.85
CA LEU A 238 15.01 9.98 1.31
C LEU A 238 16.30 9.15 1.31
N GLY A 239 16.95 9.03 0.17
CA GLY A 239 18.20 8.29 0.00
C GLY A 239 18.04 6.76 0.01
N THR A 240 16.82 6.23 0.06
CA THR A 240 16.56 4.78 0.06
C THR A 240 16.23 4.27 -1.34
N ALA A 241 16.58 3.01 -1.61
CA ALA A 241 16.29 2.36 -2.88
C ALA A 241 14.85 1.82 -2.95
N HIS A 242 14.30 1.72 -4.15
CA HIS A 242 13.13 0.91 -4.42
C HIS A 242 13.54 -0.53 -4.69
N TYR A 243 12.63 -1.45 -4.35
CA TYR A 243 12.82 -2.88 -4.54
C TYR A 243 11.57 -3.51 -5.17
N ARG A 244 11.78 -4.67 -5.77
CA ARG A 244 10.73 -5.60 -6.18
C ARG A 244 11.16 -7.03 -5.87
N LEU A 245 10.24 -7.97 -5.97
CA LEU A 245 10.58 -9.39 -5.93
C LEU A 245 11.56 -9.73 -7.05
N GLY A 246 12.42 -10.71 -6.80
CA GLY A 246 13.42 -11.19 -7.74
C GLY A 246 12.79 -11.66 -9.05
N LYS A 247 13.64 -11.86 -10.07
CA LYS A 247 13.18 -12.28 -11.40
C LYS A 247 12.35 -13.56 -11.32
N GLY A 248 11.21 -13.56 -11.99
CA GLY A 248 10.31 -14.70 -12.07
C GLY A 248 9.41 -14.90 -10.84
N LEU A 249 9.60 -14.14 -9.75
CA LEU A 249 8.74 -14.23 -8.58
C LEU A 249 7.57 -13.23 -8.63
N SER A 250 6.44 -13.68 -8.17
CA SER A 250 5.18 -12.95 -8.12
C SER A 250 4.61 -12.86 -6.70
N SER A 251 3.50 -12.15 -6.53
CA SER A 251 2.73 -12.20 -5.29
C SER A 251 2.17 -13.59 -4.99
N GLY A 252 2.01 -14.46 -6.00
CA GLY A 252 1.65 -15.85 -5.83
C GLY A 252 2.67 -16.65 -5.03
N ASP A 253 3.97 -16.43 -5.29
CA ASP A 253 5.07 -17.07 -4.53
C ASP A 253 5.07 -16.64 -3.06
N VAL A 254 4.79 -15.37 -2.79
CA VAL A 254 4.61 -14.86 -1.42
C VAL A 254 3.45 -15.57 -0.73
N THR A 255 2.31 -15.68 -1.44
CA THR A 255 1.11 -16.36 -0.93
C THR A 255 1.39 -17.82 -0.62
N ALA A 256 2.00 -18.55 -1.55
CA ALA A 256 2.35 -19.97 -1.37
C ALA A 256 3.25 -20.18 -0.16
N ARG A 257 4.27 -19.32 0.04
CA ARG A 257 5.15 -19.41 1.21
C ARG A 257 4.43 -19.13 2.53
N LEU A 258 3.47 -18.20 2.54
CA LEU A 258 2.73 -17.84 3.74
C LEU A 258 1.65 -18.88 4.08
N VAL A 259 0.94 -19.38 3.08
CA VAL A 259 -0.16 -20.33 3.31
C VAL A 259 0.34 -21.74 3.57
N GLY A 260 1.46 -22.15 2.99
CA GLY A 260 1.96 -23.53 3.07
C GLY A 260 2.06 -24.06 4.50
N VAL A 261 2.48 -23.23 5.47
CA VAL A 261 2.53 -23.64 6.88
C VAL A 261 1.15 -23.83 7.52
N VAL A 262 0.11 -23.22 6.95
CA VAL A 262 -1.28 -23.43 7.40
C VAL A 262 -1.80 -24.74 6.81
N GLU A 263 -1.48 -25.02 5.55
CA GLU A 263 -1.83 -26.25 4.84
C GLU A 263 -1.17 -27.49 5.45
N GLU A 264 0.02 -27.36 6.03
CA GLU A 264 0.70 -28.43 6.77
C GLU A 264 -0.14 -29.00 7.95
N GLN A 265 -1.16 -28.29 8.40
CA GLN A 265 -2.07 -28.79 9.44
C GLN A 265 -3.04 -29.88 8.92
N GLY A 266 -3.24 -29.96 7.59
CA GLY A 266 -4.15 -30.90 6.93
C GLY A 266 -5.34 -30.20 6.25
N GLU A 267 -6.28 -31.00 5.78
CA GLU A 267 -7.49 -30.52 5.12
C GLU A 267 -8.40 -29.73 6.08
N GLY A 268 -9.12 -28.74 5.56
CA GLY A 268 -10.11 -27.95 6.30
C GLY A 268 -9.55 -26.75 7.09
N TYR A 269 -8.22 -26.55 7.08
CA TYR A 269 -7.62 -25.37 7.74
C TYR A 269 -7.51 -24.16 6.80
N VAL A 270 -7.47 -24.36 5.49
CA VAL A 270 -7.56 -23.31 4.47
C VAL A 270 -8.89 -23.46 3.73
N ASN A 271 -9.79 -22.50 3.92
CA ASN A 271 -11.15 -22.53 3.40
C ASN A 271 -11.37 -21.38 2.41
N VAL A 272 -11.07 -21.61 1.13
CA VAL A 272 -11.42 -20.69 0.04
C VAL A 272 -12.87 -20.90 -0.43
N GLY A 273 -13.45 -19.94 -1.13
CA GLY A 273 -14.85 -19.97 -1.54
C GLY A 273 -15.82 -20.05 -0.34
N THR A 274 -15.40 -19.54 0.82
CA THR A 274 -16.16 -19.65 2.06
C THR A 274 -16.36 -18.27 2.70
N GLU A 275 -17.59 -17.82 2.75
CA GLU A 275 -17.99 -16.53 3.30
C GLU A 275 -18.34 -16.66 4.78
N VAL A 276 -17.86 -15.73 5.60
CA VAL A 276 -18.31 -15.57 6.99
C VAL A 276 -19.57 -14.71 7.01
N ARG A 277 -20.66 -15.27 7.50
CA ARG A 277 -21.97 -14.61 7.56
C ARG A 277 -22.29 -13.96 8.89
N GLY A 278 -21.62 -14.35 9.95
CA GLY A 278 -21.83 -13.77 11.27
C GLY A 278 -20.88 -14.35 12.30
N LEU A 279 -20.83 -13.67 13.43
CA LEU A 279 -20.05 -14.05 14.59
C LEU A 279 -20.98 -14.12 15.81
N GLU A 280 -20.85 -15.18 16.59
CA GLU A 280 -21.60 -15.35 17.83
C GLU A 280 -20.67 -15.70 18.98
N TYR A 281 -21.01 -15.25 20.16
CA TYR A 281 -20.35 -15.68 21.38
C TYR A 281 -20.68 -17.16 21.63
N ALA A 282 -19.68 -17.99 21.89
CA ALA A 282 -19.88 -19.39 22.20
C ALA A 282 -20.09 -19.59 23.71
N VAL A 283 -21.13 -20.34 24.08
CA VAL A 283 -21.35 -20.75 25.46
C VAL A 283 -20.12 -21.53 25.95
N GLY A 284 -19.58 -21.12 27.11
CA GLY A 284 -18.33 -21.68 27.62
C GLY A 284 -17.05 -21.05 27.05
N GLY A 285 -17.16 -19.90 26.38
CA GLY A 285 -16.04 -19.08 25.87
C GLY A 285 -15.70 -19.31 24.41
N GLY A 286 -15.00 -18.32 23.82
CA GLY A 286 -14.64 -18.29 22.41
C GLY A 286 -15.73 -17.71 21.49
N VAL A 287 -15.56 -17.88 20.21
CA VAL A 287 -16.41 -17.33 19.15
C VAL A 287 -16.88 -18.46 18.22
N ARG A 288 -18.15 -18.45 17.88
CA ARG A 288 -18.73 -19.28 16.81
C ARG A 288 -18.76 -18.45 15.53
N VAL A 289 -18.06 -18.92 14.50
CA VAL A 289 -18.01 -18.32 13.17
C VAL A 289 -19.02 -19.06 12.29
N LYS A 290 -20.01 -18.33 11.75
CA LYS A 290 -21.00 -18.88 10.82
C LYS A 290 -20.45 -18.82 9.41
N LEU A 291 -20.38 -19.94 8.73
CA LEU A 291 -19.77 -20.13 7.42
C LEU A 291 -20.83 -20.49 6.38
N ARG A 292 -20.65 -19.97 5.18
CA ARG A 292 -21.43 -20.36 4.00
C ARG A 292 -20.50 -20.55 2.81
N ARG A 293 -20.56 -21.67 2.13
CA ARG A 293 -19.84 -21.87 0.86
C ARG A 293 -20.44 -21.02 -0.23
N VAL A 294 -19.58 -20.31 -0.97
CA VAL A 294 -19.96 -19.52 -2.15
C VAL A 294 -19.98 -20.49 -3.32
N VAL A 295 -21.18 -20.79 -3.82
CA VAL A 295 -21.34 -21.60 -5.04
C VAL A 295 -20.99 -20.68 -6.22
N ALA A 296 -19.97 -21.02 -7.01
CA ALA A 296 -19.75 -20.37 -8.30
C ALA A 296 -20.99 -20.61 -9.17
N ASN A 297 -21.62 -19.53 -9.66
CA ASN A 297 -22.66 -19.65 -10.68
C ASN A 297 -21.98 -20.21 -11.92
N GLY A 298 -22.08 -21.52 -12.13
CA GLY A 298 -21.72 -22.14 -13.38
C GLY A 298 -22.65 -21.61 -14.48
N ASP A 299 -22.11 -21.25 -15.64
CA ASP A 299 -22.82 -20.98 -16.87
C ASP A 299 -23.67 -22.20 -17.21
N GLY A 300 -24.92 -22.18 -16.79
CA GLY A 300 -25.90 -23.24 -17.01
C GLY A 300 -27.27 -22.59 -17.13
N ASP A 301 -27.70 -22.38 -18.38
CA ASP A 301 -29.03 -22.02 -18.86
C ASP A 301 -30.13 -22.71 -18.02
N GLY A 302 -30.97 -21.94 -17.35
CA GLY A 302 -32.13 -22.46 -16.63
C GLY A 302 -32.62 -21.50 -15.54
N GLY A 303 -33.49 -20.56 -15.92
CA GLY A 303 -34.17 -19.62 -15.03
C GLY A 303 -34.81 -20.32 -13.84
N GLY A 304 -34.30 -20.04 -12.69
CA GLY A 304 -34.88 -20.44 -11.41
C GLY A 304 -34.02 -19.91 -10.29
N ASN A 305 -34.55 -19.00 -9.51
CA ASN A 305 -33.99 -18.47 -8.26
C ASN A 305 -33.75 -19.63 -7.27
N ARG A 306 -32.70 -20.44 -7.50
CA ARG A 306 -32.23 -21.42 -6.53
C ARG A 306 -31.27 -20.71 -5.58
N GLU A 307 -31.79 -20.08 -4.53
CA GLU A 307 -31.04 -19.91 -3.29
C GLU A 307 -30.48 -21.28 -2.91
N GLY A 308 -29.18 -21.50 -3.21
CA GLY A 308 -28.51 -22.74 -2.89
C GLY A 308 -28.66 -23.00 -1.41
N ARG A 309 -29.35 -24.08 -1.03
CA ARG A 309 -29.41 -24.65 0.32
C ARG A 309 -28.02 -25.17 0.73
N GLY A 310 -27.00 -24.33 0.74
CA GLY A 310 -25.77 -24.59 1.46
C GLY A 310 -26.07 -24.42 2.94
N GLY A 311 -26.08 -25.51 3.71
CA GLY A 311 -26.25 -25.44 5.14
C GLY A 311 -25.23 -24.46 5.74
N VAL A 312 -25.66 -23.63 6.69
CA VAL A 312 -24.74 -22.77 7.45
C VAL A 312 -23.94 -23.67 8.37
N GLU A 313 -22.67 -23.86 8.02
CA GLU A 313 -21.71 -24.54 8.90
C GLU A 313 -21.25 -23.58 9.99
N SER A 314 -20.87 -24.08 11.14
CA SER A 314 -20.32 -23.27 12.22
C SER A 314 -19.00 -23.84 12.72
N LEU A 315 -18.00 -22.95 12.85
CA LEU A 315 -16.70 -23.25 13.41
C LEU A 315 -16.55 -22.57 14.78
N ARG A 316 -16.23 -23.35 15.82
CA ARG A 316 -15.92 -22.79 17.15
C ARG A 316 -14.41 -22.59 17.28
N VAL A 317 -14.01 -21.36 17.65
CA VAL A 317 -12.61 -20.97 17.87
C VAL A 317 -12.45 -20.17 19.17
N ASP A 318 -11.24 -20.11 19.67
CA ASP A 318 -10.93 -19.32 20.87
C ASP A 318 -10.86 -17.82 20.56
N LYS A 319 -10.32 -17.44 19.40
CA LYS A 319 -10.16 -16.06 18.97
C LYS A 319 -10.40 -15.91 17.46
N VAL A 320 -10.78 -14.69 17.04
CA VAL A 320 -10.99 -14.36 15.62
C VAL A 320 -10.13 -13.15 15.25
N VAL A 321 -9.49 -13.21 14.10
CA VAL A 321 -8.82 -12.10 13.47
C VAL A 321 -9.56 -11.71 12.19
N LEU A 322 -10.13 -10.51 12.17
CA LEU A 322 -10.75 -9.93 10.98
C LEU A 322 -9.66 -9.23 10.17
N ALA A 323 -9.20 -9.89 9.11
CA ALA A 323 -8.20 -9.36 8.18
C ALA A 323 -8.85 -8.93 6.85
N THR A 324 -10.08 -8.44 6.94
CA THR A 324 -10.90 -7.95 5.84
C THR A 324 -10.91 -6.42 5.79
N GLN A 325 -11.56 -5.86 4.79
CA GLN A 325 -11.85 -4.43 4.73
C GLN A 325 -12.74 -4.00 5.91
N ALA A 326 -12.66 -2.74 6.34
CA ALA A 326 -13.47 -2.21 7.43
C ALA A 326 -14.98 -2.30 7.15
N SER A 327 -15.38 -2.13 5.88
CA SER A 327 -16.76 -2.28 5.41
C SER A 327 -17.31 -3.70 5.60
N VAL A 328 -16.45 -4.72 5.57
CA VAL A 328 -16.81 -6.14 5.81
C VAL A 328 -16.69 -6.50 7.29
N ALA A 329 -15.66 -6.00 7.98
CA ALA A 329 -15.44 -6.29 9.40
C ALA A 329 -16.53 -5.68 10.29
N ARG A 330 -17.00 -4.47 9.97
CA ARG A 330 -17.98 -3.73 10.78
C ARG A 330 -19.31 -4.48 10.96
N PRO A 331 -20.03 -4.96 9.91
CA PRO A 331 -21.27 -5.71 10.09
C PRO A 331 -21.08 -6.97 10.95
N LEU A 332 -19.93 -7.66 10.85
CA LEU A 332 -19.63 -8.81 11.68
C LEU A 332 -19.48 -8.46 13.16
N LEU A 333 -18.92 -7.27 13.46
CA LEU A 333 -18.82 -6.76 14.83
C LEU A 333 -20.18 -6.31 15.37
N GLU A 334 -21.02 -5.68 14.55
CA GLU A 334 -22.38 -5.28 14.91
C GLU A 334 -23.27 -6.50 15.22
N ASP A 335 -23.15 -7.57 14.43
CA ASP A 335 -23.81 -8.85 14.69
C ASP A 335 -23.35 -9.47 16.02
N LEU A 336 -22.03 -9.49 16.26
CA LEU A 336 -21.48 -9.98 17.53
C LEU A 336 -21.93 -9.13 18.72
N GLU A 337 -21.98 -7.79 18.60
CA GLU A 337 -22.49 -6.90 19.65
C GLU A 337 -23.95 -7.18 20.00
N ALA A 338 -24.78 -7.39 18.97
CA ALA A 338 -26.19 -7.69 19.16
C ALA A 338 -26.39 -8.99 19.94
N ASN A 339 -25.58 -10.00 19.69
CA ASN A 339 -25.61 -11.29 20.37
C ASN A 339 -25.10 -11.24 21.83
N LEU A 340 -24.15 -10.33 22.13
CA LEU A 340 -23.61 -10.11 23.47
C LEU A 340 -24.67 -9.54 24.46
N LYS A 341 -25.74 -8.92 24.00
CA LYS A 341 -26.80 -8.37 24.85
C LYS A 341 -27.50 -9.46 25.68
N THR A 342 -27.51 -10.69 25.22
CA THR A 342 -28.18 -11.83 25.87
C THR A 342 -27.33 -12.53 26.93
N TRP A 343 -26.00 -12.30 26.95
CA TRP A 343 -25.05 -13.06 27.77
C TRP A 343 -24.30 -12.25 28.84
N GLY A 344 -24.65 -10.99 29.09
CA GLY A 344 -24.22 -10.24 30.26
C GLY A 344 -22.79 -9.71 30.31
N GLU A 345 -21.98 -9.84 29.25
CA GLU A 345 -20.61 -9.32 29.22
C GLU A 345 -20.52 -7.87 28.70
N GLU A 346 -20.98 -6.94 29.50
CA GLU A 346 -21.09 -5.52 29.16
C GLU A 346 -19.72 -4.89 28.76
N LYS A 347 -18.62 -5.33 29.37
CA LYS A 347 -17.28 -4.82 29.06
C LYS A 347 -16.87 -5.19 27.62
N GLU A 348 -17.10 -6.43 27.21
CA GLU A 348 -16.78 -6.90 25.87
C GLU A 348 -17.70 -6.26 24.84
N ARG A 349 -18.99 -6.16 25.14
CA ARG A 349 -19.97 -5.47 24.29
C ARG A 349 -19.57 -4.03 24.00
N ARG A 350 -19.18 -3.26 25.03
CA ARG A 350 -18.69 -1.88 24.87
C ARG A 350 -17.41 -1.80 24.02
N ARG A 351 -16.55 -2.81 24.13
CA ARG A 351 -15.33 -2.88 23.32
C ARG A 351 -15.66 -3.13 21.85
N VAL A 352 -16.47 -4.15 21.56
CA VAL A 352 -16.87 -4.50 20.19
C VAL A 352 -17.60 -3.32 19.54
N ARG A 353 -18.50 -2.64 20.28
CA ARG A 353 -19.17 -1.43 19.82
C ARG A 353 -18.18 -0.34 19.43
N ARG A 354 -17.19 0.00 20.29
CA ARG A 354 -16.18 1.03 19.99
C ARG A 354 -15.36 0.66 18.76
N MET A 355 -15.04 -0.62 18.56
CA MET A 355 -14.37 -1.09 17.36
C MET A 355 -15.24 -0.88 16.11
N ALA A 356 -16.51 -1.24 16.16
CA ALA A 356 -17.45 -1.05 15.06
C ALA A 356 -17.66 0.44 14.72
N GLU A 357 -17.79 1.30 15.73
CA GLU A 357 -17.86 2.75 15.57
C GLU A 357 -16.59 3.34 14.95
N ALA A 358 -15.40 2.92 15.43
CA ALA A 358 -14.14 3.38 14.88
C ALA A 358 -13.93 2.96 13.41
N LEU A 359 -14.43 1.80 13.00
CA LEU A 359 -14.39 1.36 11.60
C LEU A 359 -15.21 2.26 10.65
N GLN A 360 -16.18 3.03 11.14
CA GLN A 360 -16.93 4.00 10.31
C GLN A 360 -16.05 5.15 9.80
N SER A 361 -14.98 5.46 10.51
CA SER A 361 -14.05 6.51 10.11
C SER A 361 -13.10 6.08 8.98
N VAL A 362 -12.99 4.78 8.73
CA VAL A 362 -12.15 4.23 7.65
C VAL A 362 -12.86 4.40 6.31
N ARG A 363 -12.33 5.28 5.48
CA ARG A 363 -12.87 5.54 4.15
C ARG A 363 -12.08 4.78 3.10
N TYR A 364 -12.77 4.43 2.01
CA TYR A 364 -12.20 3.75 0.87
C TYR A 364 -12.36 4.57 -0.41
N ARG A 365 -11.47 4.32 -1.35
CA ARG A 365 -11.59 4.76 -2.74
C ARG A 365 -11.47 3.57 -3.66
N GLU A 366 -12.31 3.55 -4.67
CA GLU A 366 -12.15 2.62 -5.78
C GLU A 366 -10.89 3.00 -6.55
N THR A 367 -10.14 1.98 -6.92
CA THR A 367 -8.93 2.08 -7.74
C THR A 367 -9.11 1.13 -8.90
N ILE A 368 -9.08 1.66 -10.11
CA ILE A 368 -9.15 0.88 -11.34
C ILE A 368 -7.72 0.62 -11.80
N VAL A 369 -7.37 -0.64 -12.04
CA VAL A 369 -6.07 -1.05 -12.60
C VAL A 369 -6.32 -1.82 -13.87
N ILE A 370 -5.76 -1.36 -14.98
CA ILE A 370 -5.93 -1.96 -16.31
C ILE A 370 -4.57 -2.38 -16.84
N ASN A 371 -4.44 -3.66 -17.19
CA ASN A 371 -3.33 -4.14 -17.98
C ASN A 371 -3.72 -4.09 -19.47
N HIS A 372 -2.87 -3.48 -20.29
CA HIS A 372 -3.20 -3.24 -21.69
C HIS A 372 -1.94 -3.10 -22.57
N ARG A 373 -2.14 -2.97 -23.89
CA ARG A 373 -1.09 -2.73 -24.89
C ARG A 373 -1.25 -1.38 -25.62
N ASP A 374 -2.05 -0.48 -25.09
CA ASP A 374 -2.32 0.80 -25.73
C ASP A 374 -1.21 1.83 -25.42
N THR A 375 -0.27 1.97 -26.35
CA THR A 375 0.86 2.90 -26.23
C THR A 375 0.51 4.37 -26.50
N SER A 376 -0.72 4.67 -26.95
CA SER A 376 -1.17 6.06 -27.20
C SER A 376 -1.25 6.90 -25.94
N LEU A 377 -1.34 6.26 -24.76
CA LEU A 377 -1.38 6.91 -23.45
C LEU A 377 0.00 7.35 -22.95
N LEU A 378 1.06 6.89 -23.58
CA LEU A 378 2.42 7.24 -23.20
C LEU A 378 2.84 8.59 -23.78
N PRO A 379 3.69 9.35 -23.07
CA PRO A 379 4.25 10.57 -23.63
C PRO A 379 5.13 10.27 -24.87
N SER A 380 5.59 11.31 -25.55
CA SER A 380 6.52 11.18 -26.69
C SER A 380 7.73 10.32 -26.31
N SER A 381 8.29 9.59 -27.30
CA SER A 381 9.36 8.61 -27.05
C SER A 381 10.54 9.13 -26.21
N PRO A 382 11.07 10.35 -26.44
CA PRO A 382 12.17 10.89 -25.63
C PRO A 382 11.83 11.10 -24.15
N ASP A 383 10.55 11.33 -23.85
CA ASP A 383 10.08 11.65 -22.50
C ASP A 383 9.50 10.45 -21.74
N ARG A 384 9.39 9.27 -22.37
CA ARG A 384 8.88 8.05 -21.75
C ARG A 384 9.80 7.60 -20.62
N ARG A 385 9.17 7.13 -19.53
CA ARG A 385 9.86 6.60 -18.36
C ARG A 385 9.20 5.30 -17.92
N SER A 386 9.79 4.63 -16.94
CA SER A 386 9.19 3.40 -16.39
C SER A 386 7.81 3.65 -15.81
N ILE A 387 7.58 4.82 -15.22
CA ILE A 387 6.26 5.25 -14.73
C ILE A 387 5.94 6.62 -15.34
N ASN A 388 4.80 6.71 -15.99
CA ASN A 388 4.33 7.92 -16.66
C ASN A 388 3.07 8.41 -15.98
N LEU A 389 3.17 9.59 -15.35
CA LEU A 389 2.09 10.24 -14.62
C LEU A 389 1.41 11.26 -15.52
N HIS A 390 0.08 11.18 -15.63
CA HIS A 390 -0.72 12.12 -16.39
C HIS A 390 -1.72 12.83 -15.50
N LEU A 391 -1.67 14.17 -15.51
CA LEU A 391 -2.62 15.03 -14.82
C LEU A 391 -3.71 15.46 -15.81
N PRO A 392 -4.97 15.19 -15.51
CA PRO A 392 -6.06 15.80 -16.28
C PRO A 392 -6.08 17.30 -16.05
N SER A 393 -6.49 18.06 -17.06
CA SER A 393 -6.74 19.50 -16.91
C SER A 393 -7.89 19.71 -15.93
N SER A 394 -7.73 20.65 -15.01
CA SER A 394 -8.85 21.10 -14.19
C SER A 394 -9.93 21.65 -15.13
N PRO A 395 -11.21 21.31 -14.96
CA PRO A 395 -12.27 21.94 -15.72
C PRO A 395 -12.18 23.46 -15.48
N SER A 396 -11.74 24.20 -16.48
CA SER A 396 -11.74 25.66 -16.41
C SER A 396 -13.18 26.10 -16.36
N SER A 397 -13.54 26.94 -15.39
CA SER A 397 -14.86 27.55 -15.21
C SER A 397 -15.26 28.52 -16.34
N SER A 398 -14.66 28.40 -17.52
CA SER A 398 -14.92 29.23 -18.66
C SER A 398 -14.73 28.47 -19.99
N SER A 399 -15.67 27.58 -20.29
CA SER A 399 -15.98 27.23 -21.69
C SER A 399 -17.36 26.56 -21.78
N SER A 400 -18.38 27.38 -21.72
CA SER A 400 -19.69 27.07 -22.29
C SER A 400 -19.65 27.27 -23.81
N SER A 401 -18.85 26.51 -24.53
CA SER A 401 -19.00 26.37 -25.99
C SER A 401 -17.85 25.53 -26.54
N SER A 402 -18.02 24.26 -26.61
CA SER A 402 -17.62 23.44 -27.77
C SER A 402 -18.10 22.02 -27.56
N SER A 403 -18.84 21.54 -28.54
CA SER A 403 -19.26 20.18 -28.81
C SER A 403 -18.44 19.12 -28.05
N ALA A 404 -18.97 18.67 -26.91
CA ALA A 404 -18.60 17.40 -26.36
C ALA A 404 -18.76 16.36 -27.49
N PRO A 405 -17.82 15.42 -27.66
CA PRO A 405 -18.10 14.25 -28.50
C PRO A 405 -19.42 13.67 -27.99
N PRO A 406 -20.32 13.22 -28.89
CA PRO A 406 -21.59 12.65 -28.48
C PRO A 406 -21.31 11.58 -27.43
N PRO A 407 -22.10 11.52 -26.34
CA PRO A 407 -21.95 10.46 -25.38
C PRO A 407 -21.99 9.15 -26.17
N ALA A 408 -20.94 8.34 -26.05
CA ALA A 408 -20.97 6.99 -26.56
C ALA A 408 -22.29 6.40 -26.04
N GLN A 409 -23.13 5.88 -26.91
CA GLN A 409 -24.37 5.22 -26.53
C GLN A 409 -24.02 4.21 -25.45
N GLU A 410 -24.33 4.53 -24.22
CA GLU A 410 -24.23 3.64 -23.09
C GLU A 410 -25.18 2.48 -23.38
N ASN A 411 -24.63 1.35 -23.76
CA ASN A 411 -25.34 0.10 -23.62
C ASN A 411 -25.55 -0.08 -22.11
N GLU A 412 -26.79 0.00 -21.67
CA GLU A 412 -27.20 -0.21 -20.28
C GLU A 412 -26.57 -1.51 -19.76
N GLY A 413 -25.53 -1.38 -18.92
CA GLY A 413 -24.89 -2.51 -18.26
C GLY A 413 -23.36 -2.47 -18.11
N GLU A 414 -22.62 -1.67 -18.88
CA GLU A 414 -21.16 -1.65 -18.82
C GLU A 414 -20.63 -0.39 -18.14
N THR A 415 -20.06 -0.55 -16.96
CA THR A 415 -19.33 0.53 -16.27
C THR A 415 -18.11 0.95 -17.08
N PRO A 416 -17.85 2.27 -17.23
CA PRO A 416 -16.71 2.75 -18.01
C PRO A 416 -15.37 2.29 -17.43
N PHE A 417 -14.39 1.99 -18.29
CA PHE A 417 -13.04 1.60 -17.89
C PHE A 417 -12.15 2.77 -17.44
N PHE A 418 -12.71 3.94 -17.14
CA PHE A 418 -11.97 5.12 -16.70
C PHE A 418 -12.82 5.96 -15.75
N HIS A 419 -12.16 6.78 -14.93
CA HIS A 419 -12.87 7.73 -14.09
C HIS A 419 -13.38 8.89 -14.94
N ALA A 420 -14.69 9.05 -15.04
CA ALA A 420 -15.27 10.19 -15.74
C ALA A 420 -14.86 11.51 -15.05
N SER A 421 -14.57 12.52 -15.85
CA SER A 421 -14.26 13.86 -15.37
C SER A 421 -15.50 14.46 -14.66
N GLY A 422 -15.43 14.61 -13.36
CA GLY A 422 -16.51 15.19 -12.55
C GLY A 422 -16.02 15.60 -11.17
N GLU A 423 -16.32 14.82 -10.15
CA GLU A 423 -16.03 15.19 -8.75
C GLU A 423 -14.70 14.69 -8.21
N SER A 424 -14.05 13.71 -8.84
CA SER A 424 -12.85 13.04 -8.30
C SER A 424 -11.71 13.07 -9.30
N VAL A 425 -10.78 14.00 -9.14
CA VAL A 425 -9.59 14.09 -9.99
C VAL A 425 -8.50 13.18 -9.45
N TYR A 426 -8.08 12.20 -10.27
CA TYR A 426 -6.94 11.32 -10.00
C TYR A 426 -5.74 11.70 -10.87
N THR A 427 -4.56 11.29 -10.46
CA THR A 427 -3.41 11.17 -11.37
C THR A 427 -3.42 9.78 -11.98
N MET A 428 -3.49 9.69 -13.28
CA MET A 428 -3.29 8.45 -14.01
C MET A 428 -1.82 8.06 -13.98
N ALA A 429 -1.52 6.84 -13.56
CA ALA A 429 -0.15 6.32 -13.52
C ALA A 429 -0.04 5.10 -14.44
N THR A 430 0.80 5.21 -15.49
CA THR A 430 1.05 4.09 -16.42
C THR A 430 2.48 3.57 -16.23
N GLU A 431 2.61 2.35 -15.73
CA GLU A 431 3.87 1.62 -15.64
C GLU A 431 4.14 0.87 -16.94
N VAL A 432 5.39 0.93 -17.42
CA VAL A 432 5.87 0.15 -18.57
C VAL A 432 6.54 -1.11 -18.05
N ILE A 433 5.88 -2.25 -18.20
CA ILE A 433 6.34 -3.54 -17.70
C ILE A 433 6.99 -4.31 -18.84
N VAL A 434 8.30 -4.51 -18.71
CA VAL A 434 9.09 -5.25 -19.69
C VAL A 434 9.13 -6.71 -19.28
N PRO A 435 8.91 -7.67 -20.22
CA PRO A 435 9.04 -9.09 -19.94
C PRO A 435 10.39 -9.45 -19.29
N PRO A 436 10.46 -10.52 -18.50
CA PRO A 436 11.72 -11.00 -17.94
C PRO A 436 12.75 -11.32 -19.04
N GLN A 437 14.04 -11.13 -18.75
CA GLN A 437 15.09 -11.51 -19.70
C GLN A 437 15.05 -13.03 -19.97
N GLY A 438 14.98 -13.40 -21.23
CA GLY A 438 14.89 -14.79 -21.68
C GLY A 438 13.49 -15.16 -22.22
N SER A 439 12.49 -14.29 -22.06
CA SER A 439 11.22 -14.43 -22.78
C SER A 439 11.45 -14.08 -24.24
N SER A 440 11.20 -15.01 -25.15
CA SER A 440 11.35 -14.78 -26.58
C SER A 440 10.15 -14.01 -27.12
N GLY A 441 10.37 -12.73 -27.49
CA GLY A 441 9.36 -11.96 -28.21
C GLY A 441 8.20 -11.40 -27.40
N GLY A 442 8.28 -11.41 -26.06
CA GLY A 442 7.20 -10.89 -25.21
C GLY A 442 6.94 -9.39 -25.46
N GLU A 443 5.72 -9.04 -25.86
CA GLU A 443 5.29 -7.65 -25.98
C GLU A 443 5.24 -6.97 -24.62
N VAL A 444 5.60 -5.68 -24.57
CA VAL A 444 5.50 -4.84 -23.38
C VAL A 444 4.05 -4.75 -22.92
N VAL A 445 3.83 -4.96 -21.62
CA VAL A 445 2.54 -4.73 -20.99
C VAL A 445 2.56 -3.37 -20.29
N LEU A 446 1.51 -2.61 -20.47
CA LEU A 446 1.28 -1.37 -19.75
C LEU A 446 0.29 -1.62 -18.62
N GLN A 447 0.61 -1.22 -17.42
CA GLN A 447 -0.31 -1.23 -16.29
C GLN A 447 -0.70 0.19 -15.95
N THR A 448 -1.95 0.56 -16.22
CA THR A 448 -2.49 1.88 -15.91
C THR A 448 -3.38 1.83 -14.68
N THR A 449 -3.02 2.64 -13.68
CA THR A 449 -3.79 2.82 -12.46
C THR A 449 -4.55 4.14 -12.53
N ASN A 450 -5.84 4.10 -12.20
CA ASN A 450 -6.77 5.21 -12.22
C ASN A 450 -6.75 5.97 -13.57
N PRO A 451 -7.11 5.31 -14.67
CA PRO A 451 -7.15 5.94 -15.97
C PRO A 451 -8.13 7.12 -15.98
N VAL A 452 -7.70 8.25 -16.54
CA VAL A 452 -8.50 9.47 -16.70
C VAL A 452 -8.80 9.76 -18.18
N VAL A 453 -8.25 8.92 -19.05
CA VAL A 453 -8.55 8.88 -20.49
C VAL A 453 -8.89 7.44 -20.87
N PRO A 454 -9.78 7.23 -21.85
CA PRO A 454 -10.18 5.89 -22.27
C PRO A 454 -9.01 5.12 -22.87
N ILE A 455 -8.98 3.81 -22.62
CA ILE A 455 -8.05 2.84 -23.20
C ILE A 455 -8.79 2.09 -24.31
N ALA A 456 -8.14 1.87 -25.44
CA ALA A 456 -8.69 1.13 -26.55
C ALA A 456 -9.08 -0.30 -26.11
N ARG A 457 -10.37 -0.66 -26.22
CA ARG A 457 -10.94 -1.92 -25.67
C ARG A 457 -10.22 -3.17 -26.20
N GLU A 458 -9.90 -3.18 -27.48
CA GLU A 458 -9.22 -4.28 -28.15
C GLU A 458 -7.78 -4.50 -27.67
N LYS A 459 -7.22 -3.54 -26.94
CA LYS A 459 -5.87 -3.62 -26.36
C LYS A 459 -5.89 -3.94 -24.87
N VAL A 460 -7.05 -4.03 -24.23
CA VAL A 460 -7.20 -4.38 -22.83
C VAL A 460 -6.91 -5.86 -22.62
N LEU A 461 -6.09 -6.19 -21.64
CA LEU A 461 -5.76 -7.56 -21.24
C LEU A 461 -6.52 -7.99 -19.98
N SER A 462 -6.61 -7.09 -18.99
CA SER A 462 -7.42 -7.32 -17.79
C SER A 462 -7.81 -6.00 -17.13
N VAL A 463 -8.91 -6.04 -16.38
CA VAL A 463 -9.42 -4.92 -15.58
C VAL A 463 -9.65 -5.39 -14.16
N SER A 464 -9.03 -4.71 -13.21
CA SER A 464 -9.24 -4.97 -11.78
C SER A 464 -9.79 -3.73 -11.09
N ARG A 465 -10.83 -3.91 -10.27
CA ARG A 465 -11.41 -2.89 -9.42
C ARG A 465 -11.08 -3.22 -7.97
N LEU A 466 -10.33 -2.35 -7.35
CA LEU A 466 -9.82 -2.54 -6.00
C LEU A 466 -10.32 -1.41 -5.10
N GLU A 467 -10.67 -1.73 -3.87
CA GLU A 467 -10.92 -0.71 -2.84
C GLU A 467 -9.66 -0.48 -2.01
N ARG A 468 -9.25 0.77 -1.93
CA ARG A 468 -8.07 1.19 -1.18
C ARG A 468 -8.48 2.05 0.01
N ALA A 469 -8.03 1.67 1.20
CA ALA A 469 -8.25 2.48 2.39
C ALA A 469 -7.51 3.81 2.27
N LEU A 470 -8.13 4.88 2.75
CA LEU A 470 -7.49 6.18 2.91
C LEU A 470 -6.80 6.28 4.28
N ALA A 471 -5.79 7.13 4.37
CA ALA A 471 -5.17 7.45 5.65
C ALA A 471 -6.19 8.05 6.62
N LEU A 472 -6.10 7.67 7.88
CA LEU A 472 -6.98 8.16 8.94
C LEU A 472 -6.73 9.66 9.19
N LYS A 473 -7.80 10.41 9.36
CA LYS A 473 -7.70 11.84 9.72
C LYS A 473 -7.17 12.03 11.13
N ASP A 474 -7.71 11.27 12.07
CA ASP A 474 -7.22 11.17 13.45
C ASP A 474 -6.76 9.73 13.71
N PRO A 475 -5.48 9.43 13.40
CA PRO A 475 -4.98 8.07 13.56
C PRO A 475 -4.89 7.63 15.01
N LEU A 476 -4.60 8.54 15.97
CA LEU A 476 -4.40 8.16 17.36
C LEU A 476 -5.70 7.68 18.00
N ALA A 477 -6.75 8.51 17.99
CA ALA A 477 -8.04 8.16 18.58
C ALA A 477 -8.68 6.95 17.88
N THR A 478 -8.61 6.90 16.55
CA THR A 478 -9.17 5.77 15.79
C THR A 478 -8.44 4.47 16.11
N LEU A 479 -7.10 4.45 16.05
CA LEU A 479 -6.32 3.24 16.25
C LEU A 479 -6.38 2.72 17.69
N GLN A 480 -6.52 3.59 18.69
CA GLN A 480 -6.77 3.18 20.07
C GLN A 480 -8.04 2.34 20.20
N ASN A 481 -9.10 2.70 19.48
CA ASN A 481 -10.36 1.97 19.51
C ASN A 481 -10.35 0.70 18.62
N LEU A 482 -9.54 0.67 17.57
CA LEU A 482 -9.44 -0.49 16.68
C LEU A 482 -8.58 -1.63 17.25
N GLN A 483 -7.74 -1.34 18.25
CA GLN A 483 -6.86 -2.34 18.82
C GLN A 483 -7.36 -2.78 20.19
N PRO A 484 -7.40 -4.10 20.46
CA PRO A 484 -7.74 -4.58 21.76
C PRO A 484 -6.62 -4.27 22.76
N HIS A 485 -6.99 -3.62 23.88
CA HIS A 485 -6.08 -3.34 24.99
C HIS A 485 -6.16 -4.43 26.08
N SER A 486 -6.86 -5.54 25.82
CA SER A 486 -7.09 -6.60 26.78
C SER A 486 -6.49 -7.91 26.32
N PRO A 487 -5.74 -8.60 27.17
CA PRO A 487 -5.20 -9.93 26.90
C PRO A 487 -6.29 -10.98 26.59
N ASN A 488 -7.47 -10.78 27.12
CA ASN A 488 -8.60 -11.69 26.93
C ASN A 488 -9.47 -11.29 25.73
N ALA A 489 -8.96 -10.46 24.84
CA ALA A 489 -9.68 -10.10 23.63
C ALA A 489 -9.96 -11.33 22.78
N LEU A 490 -11.18 -11.43 22.29
CA LEU A 490 -11.60 -12.52 21.40
C LEU A 490 -11.53 -12.11 19.95
N ILE A 491 -11.60 -10.81 19.66
CA ILE A 491 -11.61 -10.24 18.32
C ILE A 491 -10.43 -9.30 18.14
N TYR A 492 -9.75 -9.46 17.01
CA TYR A 492 -8.64 -8.63 16.57
C TYR A 492 -8.88 -8.16 15.14
N LEU A 493 -8.31 -7.00 14.79
CA LEU A 493 -8.36 -6.44 13.45
C LEU A 493 -6.94 -6.38 12.85
N ALA A 494 -6.78 -6.86 11.63
CA ALA A 494 -5.55 -6.77 10.86
C ALA A 494 -5.82 -6.14 9.49
N GLY A 495 -4.93 -5.26 9.04
CA GLY A 495 -5.06 -4.59 7.73
C GLY A 495 -4.24 -3.32 7.68
N SER A 496 -4.03 -2.78 6.49
CA SER A 496 -3.26 -1.54 6.32
C SER A 496 -3.90 -0.34 7.05
N TYR A 497 -5.21 -0.33 7.20
CA TYR A 497 -5.96 0.73 7.88
C TYR A 497 -5.86 0.69 9.42
N VAL A 498 -5.35 -0.40 9.99
CA VAL A 498 -5.11 -0.55 11.45
C VAL A 498 -3.69 -0.12 11.83
N HIS A 499 -3.00 0.56 10.92
CA HIS A 499 -1.65 1.08 11.12
C HIS A 499 -1.60 2.57 10.74
N PRO A 500 -0.84 3.41 11.46
CA PRO A 500 -0.72 4.82 11.13
C PRO A 500 0.04 5.04 9.81
N GLY A 501 -0.19 6.18 9.17
CA GLY A 501 0.44 6.56 7.91
C GLY A 501 -0.42 6.26 6.68
N ILE A 502 0.22 6.13 5.52
CA ILE A 502 -0.46 5.77 4.28
C ILE A 502 -0.76 4.26 4.32
N PRO A 503 -2.02 3.82 4.08
CA PRO A 503 -2.41 2.41 4.14
C PRO A 503 -1.80 1.59 3.00
N LEU A 504 -0.57 1.14 3.19
CA LEU A 504 0.21 0.36 2.23
C LEU A 504 0.57 -1.03 2.81
N LEU A 505 1.34 -1.84 2.06
CA LEU A 505 1.69 -3.22 2.45
C LEU A 505 2.45 -3.29 3.78
N GLU A 506 3.23 -2.27 4.12
CA GLU A 506 3.91 -2.17 5.42
C GLU A 506 2.92 -2.23 6.58
N GLY A 507 1.80 -1.48 6.49
CA GLY A 507 0.74 -1.50 7.49
C GLY A 507 0.07 -2.87 7.63
N CYS A 508 -0.01 -3.66 6.54
CA CYS A 508 -0.51 -5.04 6.61
C CYS A 508 0.39 -5.92 7.48
N VAL A 509 1.71 -5.86 7.26
CA VAL A 509 2.67 -6.67 8.04
C VAL A 509 2.77 -6.17 9.48
N ALA A 510 2.79 -4.85 9.68
CA ALA A 510 2.85 -4.23 11.01
C ALA A 510 1.64 -4.58 11.87
N SER A 511 0.43 -4.49 11.30
CA SER A 511 -0.81 -4.84 12.01
C SER A 511 -0.90 -6.34 12.30
N ALA A 512 -0.53 -7.20 11.36
CA ALA A 512 -0.48 -8.64 11.55
C ALA A 512 0.42 -9.02 12.73
N ARG A 513 1.63 -8.48 12.75
CA ARG A 513 2.58 -8.68 13.85
C ARG A 513 1.98 -8.26 15.21
N LYS A 514 1.37 -7.07 15.28
CA LYS A 514 0.76 -6.56 16.51
C LYS A 514 -0.41 -7.42 16.98
N VAL A 515 -1.22 -7.93 16.04
CA VAL A 515 -2.30 -8.87 16.34
C VAL A 515 -1.74 -10.16 16.93
N VAL A 516 -0.69 -10.73 16.35
CA VAL A 516 -0.07 -11.96 16.85
C VAL A 516 0.50 -11.75 18.26
N GLU A 517 1.19 -10.63 18.52
CA GLU A 517 1.62 -10.23 19.85
C GLU A 517 0.45 -10.24 20.86
N GLY A 518 -0.69 -9.61 20.50
CA GLY A 518 -1.88 -9.55 21.36
C GLY A 518 -2.60 -10.88 21.53
N VAL A 519 -2.63 -11.74 20.49
CA VAL A 519 -3.25 -13.07 20.57
C VAL A 519 -2.49 -13.98 21.52
N LEU A 520 -1.17 -13.92 21.49
CA LEU A 520 -0.30 -14.87 22.22
C LEU A 520 -0.03 -14.48 23.67
N GLU A 521 -0.17 -13.24 24.05
CA GLU A 521 0.13 -12.64 25.35
C GLU A 521 0.86 -13.50 26.40
N GLY A 522 1.96 -12.98 26.92
CA GLY A 522 2.77 -13.63 27.94
C GLY A 522 4.05 -14.27 27.38
N ASP A 523 4.65 -15.18 28.14
CA ASP A 523 5.97 -15.76 27.88
C ASP A 523 6.02 -16.80 26.74
N ARG A 524 4.94 -17.00 26.00
CA ARG A 524 4.81 -18.05 25.00
C ARG A 524 5.23 -17.66 23.57
N TYR A 525 5.43 -16.38 23.28
CA TYR A 525 5.69 -15.92 21.90
C TYR A 525 7.19 -15.74 21.61
N HIS A 526 7.90 -16.82 21.39
CA HIS A 526 9.33 -16.77 21.08
C HIS A 526 9.62 -16.06 19.75
N HIS A 527 8.86 -16.32 18.70
CA HIS A 527 9.06 -15.77 17.38
C HIS A 527 8.71 -14.28 17.27
N VAL A 528 7.78 -13.81 18.08
CA VAL A 528 7.37 -12.41 18.15
C VAL A 528 8.23 -11.63 19.14
N LYS A 529 8.73 -12.29 20.21
CA LYS A 529 9.60 -11.68 21.22
C LYS A 529 10.94 -11.26 20.63
N THR A 530 11.51 -12.04 19.71
CA THR A 530 12.75 -11.70 18.98
C THR A 530 12.63 -10.38 18.21
N LEU A 531 11.41 -9.99 17.82
CA LEU A 531 11.13 -8.71 17.20
C LEU A 531 11.19 -7.51 18.17
N ARG A 532 10.98 -7.77 19.48
CA ARG A 532 11.02 -6.73 20.53
C ARG A 532 12.42 -6.48 21.05
N GLU A 533 13.22 -7.53 21.16
CA GLU A 533 14.46 -7.54 21.92
C GLU A 533 15.71 -7.33 21.06
N GLY A 534 15.62 -6.78 19.86
CA GLY A 534 16.76 -6.23 19.14
C GLY A 534 17.49 -5.16 19.97
N LYS A 535 17.62 -5.43 21.30
CA LYS A 535 18.50 -4.73 22.23
C LYS A 535 19.85 -5.38 22.20
N GLY A 536 20.75 -4.72 21.54
CA GLY A 536 22.12 -4.53 21.97
C GLY A 536 22.84 -5.76 22.54
N ARG A 537 23.57 -6.47 21.73
CA ARG A 537 25.00 -6.60 21.97
C ARG A 537 25.68 -6.22 20.67
N GLY A 538 26.37 -5.11 20.77
CA GLY A 538 27.01 -4.49 19.63
C GLY A 538 28.06 -5.39 19.00
N GLU A 539 28.08 -5.35 17.74
CA GLU A 539 29.27 -5.15 16.90
C GLU A 539 28.76 -4.73 15.55
N GLY A 540 29.01 -3.47 15.23
CA GLY A 540 28.67 -2.90 13.94
C GLY A 540 29.36 -3.70 12.84
N LYS A 541 28.55 -4.29 11.95
CA LYS A 541 28.99 -4.59 10.59
C LYS A 541 27.98 -4.00 9.63
N ASP A 542 28.43 -2.98 8.95
CA ASP A 542 27.83 -2.40 7.75
C ASP A 542 27.37 -3.51 6.82
N LEU A 543 26.07 -3.62 6.58
CA LEU A 543 25.55 -4.26 5.40
C LEU A 543 25.68 -3.28 4.22
N GLY A 544 26.94 -2.96 3.90
CA GLY A 544 27.30 -2.52 2.59
C GLY A 544 27.08 -3.67 1.62
N VAL A 545 26.26 -3.43 0.60
CA VAL A 545 26.14 -4.32 -0.56
C VAL A 545 27.50 -4.31 -1.28
N GLY A 546 28.40 -5.17 -0.82
CA GLY A 546 29.68 -5.46 -1.48
C GLY A 546 29.44 -6.46 -2.61
N VAL A 547 29.57 -5.97 -3.82
CA VAL A 547 29.78 -6.81 -5.01
C VAL A 547 31.13 -7.49 -4.89
N GLY A 548 31.09 -8.81 -4.73
CA GLY A 548 32.13 -9.77 -5.13
C GLY A 548 33.49 -9.72 -4.46
N ARG A 549 33.85 -10.77 -3.75
CA ARG A 549 35.03 -11.60 -4.02
C ARG A 549 35.33 -12.68 -2.99
N LYS A 550 35.56 -13.88 -3.53
CA LYS A 550 36.44 -14.99 -3.10
C LYS A 550 36.07 -15.87 -1.91
N VAL A 551 35.85 -17.10 -2.30
CA VAL A 551 35.96 -18.41 -1.62
C VAL A 551 37.20 -18.52 -0.71
N GLY A 552 36.97 -18.95 0.52
CA GLY A 552 37.99 -19.45 1.44
C GLY A 552 37.43 -20.62 2.25
N LYS A 553 38.04 -21.82 2.04
CA LYS A 553 37.72 -23.06 2.75
C LYS A 553 38.11 -22.99 4.23
N GLY A 554 37.29 -23.54 5.10
CA GLY A 554 37.69 -23.86 6.49
C GLY A 554 36.54 -24.51 7.24
N GLY A 555 36.54 -25.85 7.31
CA GLY A 555 35.56 -26.59 8.09
C GLY A 555 35.88 -26.58 9.58
N ILE A 556 34.85 -26.78 10.42
CA ILE A 556 34.91 -27.52 11.69
C ILE A 556 33.50 -27.98 12.05
N GLN A 557 33.42 -29.24 12.40
CA GLN A 557 32.27 -29.99 12.90
C GLN A 557 31.81 -29.46 14.26
N GLY A 558 30.51 -29.34 14.45
CA GLY A 558 29.89 -29.20 15.76
C GLY A 558 28.46 -29.78 15.71
N LYS A 559 28.28 -30.98 16.26
CA LYS A 559 26.97 -31.59 16.53
C LYS A 559 26.22 -30.77 17.55
N GLY A 560 25.04 -30.25 17.22
CA GLY A 560 24.10 -29.61 18.14
C GLY A 560 22.66 -29.87 17.71
N LYS A 561 21.88 -30.42 18.60
CA LYS A 561 20.50 -30.89 18.50
C LYS A 561 19.56 -29.87 17.90
N GLY A 562 18.61 -30.37 17.09
CA GLY A 562 17.59 -29.61 16.40
C GLY A 562 16.76 -28.71 17.32
N GLY A 563 16.95 -27.39 17.13
CA GLY A 563 16.03 -26.36 17.55
C GLY A 563 15.38 -25.85 16.29
N VAL A 564 14.06 -25.78 16.28
CA VAL A 564 13.26 -25.15 15.23
C VAL A 564 13.77 -23.71 15.08
N GLY A 565 14.30 -23.38 13.90
CA GLY A 565 14.92 -22.08 13.64
C GLY A 565 13.94 -20.93 13.89
N GLY A 566 14.27 -20.13 14.90
CA GLY A 566 13.51 -18.90 15.20
C GLY A 566 13.58 -17.93 14.03
N VAL A 567 12.50 -17.21 13.83
CA VAL A 567 12.40 -16.14 12.81
C VAL A 567 13.25 -14.96 13.25
N ASP A 568 14.45 -14.81 12.73
CA ASP A 568 15.26 -13.61 12.95
C ASP A 568 14.76 -12.47 12.06
N TRP A 569 13.92 -11.62 12.64
CA TRP A 569 13.43 -10.40 12.02
C TRP A 569 14.36 -9.22 12.30
N SER A 570 15.57 -9.43 12.73
CA SER A 570 16.50 -8.32 12.96
C SER A 570 16.68 -7.57 11.64
N VAL A 571 15.85 -6.56 11.44
CA VAL A 571 16.19 -5.45 10.54
C VAL A 571 17.48 -4.92 11.11
N GLY A 572 18.57 -5.04 10.36
CA GLY A 572 19.86 -4.57 10.81
C GLY A 572 19.69 -3.22 11.49
N GLU A 573 20.24 -3.09 12.69
CA GLU A 573 20.05 -1.94 13.59
C GLU A 573 20.40 -0.57 12.96
N GLY A 574 20.80 -0.54 11.70
CA GLY A 574 21.06 0.66 10.90
C GLY A 574 19.83 1.42 10.42
N SER A 575 18.63 0.80 10.34
CA SER A 575 17.45 1.57 9.96
C SER A 575 16.85 2.26 11.18
N LYS A 576 17.14 3.54 11.32
CA LYS A 576 16.54 4.43 12.35
C LYS A 576 15.00 4.38 12.32
N VAL A 577 14.40 3.98 11.22
CA VAL A 577 12.97 3.90 10.96
C VAL A 577 12.27 2.92 11.90
N GLY A 578 12.78 1.70 12.05
CA GLY A 578 12.17 0.73 12.96
C GLY A 578 12.24 1.13 14.45
N ARG A 579 13.25 1.92 14.83
CA ARG A 579 13.41 2.40 16.21
C ARG A 579 12.50 3.59 16.53
N VAL A 580 12.27 4.50 15.59
CA VAL A 580 11.49 5.72 15.83
C VAL A 580 10.00 5.45 15.85
N TRP A 581 9.49 4.62 14.95
CA TRP A 581 8.09 4.16 15.02
C TRP A 581 7.81 3.42 16.33
N ARG A 582 8.74 2.60 16.86
CA ARG A 582 8.63 1.97 18.19
C ARG A 582 8.66 2.99 19.32
N TRP A 583 9.56 3.97 19.23
CA TRP A 583 9.77 4.92 20.34
C TRP A 583 8.61 5.91 20.48
N ARG A 584 8.04 6.42 19.38
CA ARG A 584 6.85 7.27 19.43
C ARG A 584 5.62 6.54 19.96
N TRP A 585 5.37 5.32 19.50
CA TRP A 585 4.25 4.54 20.00
C TRP A 585 4.37 4.21 21.49
N ASN A 586 5.57 3.88 21.98
CA ASN A 586 5.79 3.61 23.40
C ASN A 586 5.74 4.85 24.28
N LYS A 587 6.09 6.04 23.76
CA LYS A 587 6.02 7.29 24.55
C LYS A 587 4.59 7.76 24.77
N GLU A 588 3.72 7.61 23.77
CA GLU A 588 2.33 8.07 23.86
C GLU A 588 1.41 7.04 24.56
N SER A 589 1.76 5.75 24.59
CA SER A 589 1.01 4.75 25.33
C SER A 589 1.34 4.69 26.84
N PHE A 590 2.31 5.47 27.34
CA PHE A 590 2.65 5.53 28.77
C PHE A 590 1.93 6.67 29.53
N TRP A 591 1.11 7.49 28.86
CA TRP A 591 0.40 8.62 29.46
C TRP A 591 -1.12 8.54 29.32
N CYS A 592 -1.67 7.33 29.25
CA CYS A 592 -3.12 7.11 29.42
C CYS A 592 -3.40 5.98 30.40
#